data_523fb363750b73f5a5b70b58a2596c48
#
_entry.id   523fb363750b73f5a5b70b58a2596c48
#
_cell.length_a   1.000
_cell.length_b   1.000
_cell.length_c   1.000
_cell.angle_alpha   90.00
_cell.angle_beta   90.00
_cell.angle_gamma   90.00
#
_symmetry.space_group_name_H-M   'P 1'
#
loop_
_entity.id
_entity.type
_entity.pdbx_description
1 polymer ?
#
loop_
_entity_poly.entity_id
_entity_poly.type
_entity_poly.pdbx_seq_one_letter_code
_entity_poly.pdbx_strand_id
1 'polypeptide(L)'
;MAAGRSDRLDAYLVAGGKYHNIDFARLEILKLLAEQPRLRVGVGADYSDIDAICNADFIISYTCDVMPTPEQTERLRQCVADGKKWFALHGTNSILRFLADGRVDSPRENDPLMELLGSQFLSHPPIAPYLVEPSDPEHPLVQGIGPFTVDDELYLSRLLGEQHLLLHTRWTGTTPVFVDNEWPEDEPRPCMYLHPFGAGEVLYLTLGHCRGKYDMQPLIEEYPEVELGSWKTPEYYELLRRGIRWAMGTL
;
A
#
# COMPACT_ATOMS: atom_id res chain seq x y z
N MET A 1 21.97 21.46 28.32
CA MET A 1 22.47 21.24 26.96
C MET A 1 21.48 20.25 26.31
N ALA A 2 20.66 20.70 25.35
CA ALA A 2 19.80 19.79 24.60
C ALA A 2 20.73 18.84 23.83
N ALA A 3 20.59 17.54 24.05
CA ALA A 3 21.26 16.54 23.22
C ALA A 3 20.82 16.80 21.77
N GLY A 4 21.77 17.13 20.90
CA GLY A 4 21.50 17.34 19.48
C GLY A 4 20.77 16.13 18.96
N ARG A 5 19.63 16.34 18.29
CA ARG A 5 18.87 15.29 17.63
C ARG A 5 19.85 14.53 16.73
N SER A 6 19.97 13.23 16.93
CA SER A 6 20.79 12.37 16.06
C SER A 6 20.43 12.64 14.61
N ASP A 7 21.41 12.68 13.73
CA ASP A 7 21.21 12.81 12.28
C ASP A 7 20.50 11.58 11.67
N ARG A 8 20.29 10.55 12.49
CA ARG A 8 19.61 9.31 12.16
C ARG A 8 18.09 9.48 12.19
N LEU A 9 17.41 8.89 11.23
CA LEU A 9 15.96 8.70 11.19
C LEU A 9 15.61 7.25 11.54
N ASP A 10 14.52 7.06 12.26
CA ASP A 10 13.97 5.76 12.59
C ASP A 10 12.70 5.52 11.71
N ALA A 11 12.72 4.49 10.88
CA ALA A 11 11.57 4.02 10.11
C ALA A 11 10.96 2.78 10.78
N TYR A 12 9.67 2.56 10.61
CA TYR A 12 9.04 1.29 10.97
C TYR A 12 8.37 0.67 9.74
N LEU A 13 8.77 -0.56 9.39
CA LEU A 13 8.17 -1.35 8.33
C LEU A 13 7.21 -2.38 8.93
N VAL A 14 5.92 -2.24 8.66
CA VAL A 14 4.92 -3.29 8.92
C VAL A 14 4.76 -4.12 7.65
N ALA A 15 5.23 -5.37 7.67
CA ALA A 15 5.13 -6.26 6.51
C ALA A 15 4.63 -7.63 6.96
N GLY A 16 3.37 -7.95 6.64
CA GLY A 16 2.72 -9.16 7.12
C GLY A 16 1.37 -9.43 6.47
N GLY A 17 0.75 -10.54 6.84
CA GLY A 17 -0.58 -10.91 6.38
C GLY A 17 -0.59 -12.13 5.49
N LYS A 18 -1.54 -12.17 4.53
CA LYS A 18 -1.88 -13.35 3.75
C LYS A 18 -1.92 -13.04 2.25
N TYR A 19 -2.03 -14.08 1.44
CA TYR A 19 -2.31 -14.06 0.00
C TYR A 19 -1.22 -13.48 -0.88
N HIS A 20 -0.13 -13.00 -0.29
CA HIS A 20 1.02 -12.38 -0.97
C HIS A 20 2.33 -12.96 -0.44
N ASN A 21 3.37 -12.91 -1.27
CA ASN A 21 4.73 -13.27 -0.85
C ASN A 21 5.34 -12.14 -0.01
N ILE A 22 4.89 -12.09 1.25
CA ILE A 22 5.28 -11.04 2.20
C ILE A 22 6.79 -11.02 2.43
N ASP A 23 7.43 -12.19 2.46
CA ASP A 23 8.88 -12.28 2.71
C ASP A 23 9.69 -11.70 1.54
N PHE A 24 9.25 -11.95 0.31
CA PHE A 24 9.86 -11.33 -0.88
C PHE A 24 9.69 -9.80 -0.83
N ALA A 25 8.47 -9.29 -0.65
CA ALA A 25 8.20 -7.86 -0.61
C ALA A 25 8.98 -7.18 0.54
N ARG A 26 8.98 -7.79 1.73
CA ARG A 26 9.75 -7.30 2.89
C ARG A 26 11.23 -7.19 2.57
N LEU A 27 11.81 -8.22 1.95
CA LEU A 27 13.23 -8.24 1.57
C LEU A 27 13.55 -7.12 0.58
N GLU A 28 12.74 -6.95 -0.47
CA GLU A 28 12.95 -5.91 -1.48
C GLU A 28 12.83 -4.50 -0.89
N ILE A 29 11.82 -4.25 -0.04
CA ILE A 29 11.67 -2.97 0.66
C ILE A 29 12.86 -2.70 1.58
N LEU A 30 13.34 -3.70 2.34
CA LEU A 30 14.51 -3.55 3.22
C LEU A 30 15.79 -3.24 2.44
N LYS A 31 15.98 -3.81 1.25
CA LYS A 31 17.11 -3.45 0.36
C LYS A 31 17.07 -1.98 -0.02
N LEU A 32 15.89 -1.46 -0.40
CA LEU A 32 15.71 -0.05 -0.76
C LEU A 32 15.92 0.89 0.44
N LEU A 33 15.45 0.49 1.63
CA LEU A 33 15.70 1.24 2.87
C LEU A 33 17.19 1.25 3.23
N ALA A 34 17.91 0.16 2.97
CA ALA A 34 19.36 0.07 3.19
C ALA A 34 20.19 0.97 2.25
N GLU A 35 19.61 1.45 1.14
CA GLU A 35 20.24 2.50 0.31
C GLU A 35 20.37 3.84 1.05
N GLN A 36 19.67 4.03 2.18
CA GLN A 36 19.62 5.27 2.96
C GLN A 36 20.49 5.15 4.23
N PRO A 37 21.72 5.66 4.23
CA PRO A 37 22.69 5.42 5.33
C PRO A 37 22.29 6.02 6.68
N ARG A 38 21.31 6.93 6.69
CA ARG A 38 20.80 7.57 7.90
C ARG A 38 19.63 6.85 8.54
N LEU A 39 19.11 5.77 7.91
CA LEU A 39 17.96 5.04 8.43
C LEU A 39 18.37 3.91 9.38
N ARG A 40 17.62 3.80 10.46
CA ARG A 40 17.42 2.58 11.23
C ARG A 40 15.99 2.10 11.02
N VAL A 41 15.80 0.81 10.81
CA VAL A 41 14.51 0.23 10.49
C VAL A 41 14.07 -0.76 11.56
N GLY A 42 12.93 -0.48 12.22
CA GLY A 42 12.16 -1.47 12.97
C GLY A 42 11.28 -2.27 12.00
N VAL A 43 11.02 -3.54 12.30
CA VAL A 43 10.20 -4.41 11.44
C VAL A 43 9.21 -5.18 12.29
N GLY A 44 7.94 -5.20 11.89
CA GLY A 44 6.88 -6.02 12.46
C GLY A 44 6.03 -6.70 11.38
N ALA A 45 5.30 -7.75 11.75
CA ALA A 45 4.37 -8.42 10.85
C ALA A 45 2.94 -7.86 10.94
N ASP A 46 2.66 -7.09 11.98
CA ASP A 46 1.36 -6.50 12.27
C ASP A 46 1.53 -5.20 13.08
N TYR A 47 0.44 -4.68 13.61
CA TYR A 47 0.41 -3.44 14.39
C TYR A 47 0.56 -3.63 15.90
N SER A 48 1.00 -4.80 16.37
CA SER A 48 1.12 -5.11 17.82
C SER A 48 2.15 -4.23 18.54
N ASP A 49 3.24 -3.85 17.85
CA ASP A 49 4.26 -2.93 18.39
C ASP A 49 3.89 -1.46 18.12
N ILE A 50 2.65 -1.09 18.45
CA ILE A 50 2.09 0.22 18.10
C ILE A 50 2.91 1.39 18.66
N ASP A 51 3.55 1.22 19.81
CA ASP A 51 4.38 2.27 20.39
C ASP A 51 5.65 2.51 19.57
N ALA A 52 6.34 1.45 19.11
CA ALA A 52 7.50 1.62 18.24
C ALA A 52 7.09 2.17 16.86
N ILE A 53 5.95 1.74 16.31
CA ILE A 53 5.40 2.27 15.06
C ILE A 53 5.14 3.78 15.19
N CYS A 54 4.46 4.20 16.23
CA CYS A 54 4.14 5.62 16.45
C CYS A 54 5.34 6.47 16.88
N ASN A 55 6.40 5.88 17.46
CA ASN A 55 7.62 6.60 17.83
C ASN A 55 8.62 6.72 16.66
N ALA A 56 8.51 5.93 15.60
CA ALA A 56 9.32 6.07 14.40
C ALA A 56 9.09 7.44 13.72
N ASP A 57 10.07 7.95 12.96
CA ASP A 57 9.92 9.20 12.21
C ASP A 57 8.90 9.07 11.08
N PHE A 58 8.77 7.87 10.47
CA PHE A 58 7.75 7.55 9.47
C PHE A 58 7.42 6.06 9.45
N ILE A 59 6.29 5.73 8.83
CA ILE A 59 5.77 4.36 8.70
C ILE A 59 5.83 3.93 7.23
N ILE A 60 6.19 2.67 6.99
CA ILE A 60 5.95 1.98 5.72
C ILE A 60 5.13 0.73 6.02
N SER A 61 4.15 0.40 5.18
CA SER A 61 3.40 -0.85 5.31
C SER A 61 3.26 -1.57 3.97
N TYR A 62 3.45 -2.88 4.01
CA TYR A 62 3.09 -3.82 2.98
C TYR A 62 2.35 -4.97 3.65
N THR A 63 1.04 -4.85 3.75
CA THR A 63 0.20 -5.82 4.46
C THR A 63 -0.97 -6.25 3.58
N CYS A 64 -1.55 -7.41 3.86
CA CYS A 64 -2.83 -7.83 3.31
C CYS A 64 -3.56 -8.66 4.36
N ASP A 65 -4.82 -8.36 4.61
CA ASP A 65 -5.66 -9.00 5.63
C ASP A 65 -5.06 -8.89 7.05
N VAL A 66 -4.47 -7.72 7.37
CA VAL A 66 -3.95 -7.38 8.70
C VAL A 66 -4.76 -6.22 9.27
N MET A 67 -5.60 -6.52 10.24
CA MET A 67 -6.46 -5.53 10.88
C MET A 67 -5.89 -5.13 12.25
N PRO A 68 -5.56 -3.85 12.47
CA PRO A 68 -5.24 -3.36 13.81
C PRO A 68 -6.47 -3.38 14.71
N THR A 69 -6.27 -3.50 16.01
CA THR A 69 -7.36 -3.33 16.99
C THR A 69 -7.92 -1.91 16.94
N PRO A 70 -9.12 -1.64 17.48
CA PRO A 70 -9.65 -0.27 17.57
C PRO A 70 -8.68 0.70 18.26
N GLU A 71 -8.01 0.26 19.32
CA GLU A 71 -7.04 1.07 20.07
C GLU A 71 -5.78 1.35 19.24
N GLN A 72 -5.29 0.37 18.50
CA GLN A 72 -4.16 0.53 17.59
C GLN A 72 -4.52 1.46 16.44
N THR A 73 -5.74 1.32 15.88
CA THR A 73 -6.25 2.18 14.82
C THR A 73 -6.29 3.64 15.28
N GLU A 74 -6.82 3.91 16.48
CA GLU A 74 -6.87 5.26 17.02
C GLU A 74 -5.46 5.84 17.24
N ARG A 75 -4.51 5.03 17.73
CA ARG A 75 -3.11 5.44 17.87
C ARG A 75 -2.46 5.78 16.52
N LEU A 76 -2.72 4.98 15.47
CA LEU A 76 -2.25 5.26 14.09
C LEU A 76 -2.85 6.57 13.58
N ARG A 77 -4.16 6.76 13.74
CA ARG A 77 -4.86 7.99 13.33
C ARG A 77 -4.25 9.22 14.03
N GLN A 78 -4.05 9.14 15.34
CA GLN A 78 -3.47 10.24 16.10
C GLN A 78 -2.04 10.55 15.65
N CYS A 79 -1.16 9.55 15.50
CA CYS A 79 0.22 9.82 15.13
C CYS A 79 0.36 10.38 13.71
N VAL A 80 -0.51 9.98 12.76
CA VAL A 80 -0.54 10.61 11.44
C VAL A 80 -1.13 12.02 11.53
N ALA A 81 -2.24 12.21 12.25
CA ALA A 81 -2.84 13.53 12.44
C ALA A 81 -1.86 14.54 13.08
N ASP A 82 -0.93 14.08 13.91
CA ASP A 82 0.11 14.90 14.55
C ASP A 82 1.31 15.20 13.62
N GLY A 83 1.28 14.76 12.36
CA GLY A 83 2.26 15.13 11.34
C GLY A 83 3.13 13.99 10.81
N LYS A 84 2.85 12.72 11.18
CA LYS A 84 3.61 11.58 10.68
C LYS A 84 3.26 11.28 9.21
N LYS A 85 4.26 10.89 8.45
CA LYS A 85 4.10 10.36 7.10
C LYS A 85 3.98 8.84 7.13
N TRP A 86 3.04 8.30 6.33
CA TRP A 86 2.86 6.88 6.15
C TRP A 86 2.90 6.53 4.66
N PHE A 87 3.87 5.73 4.25
CA PHE A 87 3.94 5.17 2.90
C PHE A 87 3.27 3.79 2.91
N ALA A 88 2.04 3.73 2.47
CA ALA A 88 1.23 2.52 2.40
C ALA A 88 1.34 1.87 1.01
N LEU A 89 1.53 0.56 0.98
CA LEU A 89 1.75 -0.21 -0.23
C LEU A 89 0.69 -1.29 -0.40
N HIS A 90 0.26 -1.46 -1.64
CA HIS A 90 -0.54 -2.58 -2.15
C HIS A 90 -1.70 -2.94 -1.22
N GLY A 91 -1.68 -4.15 -0.62
CA GLY A 91 -2.76 -4.71 0.18
C GLY A 91 -3.01 -4.07 1.55
N THR A 92 -2.35 -2.94 1.89
CA THR A 92 -2.49 -2.32 3.22
C THR A 92 -3.95 -1.93 3.55
N ASN A 93 -4.80 -1.62 2.55
CA ASN A 93 -6.22 -1.32 2.69
C ASN A 93 -7.14 -2.52 2.38
N SER A 94 -6.57 -3.72 2.30
CA SER A 94 -7.31 -4.94 1.95
C SER A 94 -7.57 -5.77 3.20
N ILE A 95 -8.84 -5.88 3.59
CA ILE A 95 -9.34 -6.82 4.61
C ILE A 95 -10.32 -7.73 3.89
N LEU A 96 -10.10 -9.03 3.94
CA LEU A 96 -10.78 -9.98 3.08
C LEU A 96 -11.52 -11.05 3.89
N ARG A 97 -12.69 -11.43 3.38
CA ARG A 97 -13.49 -12.54 3.90
C ARG A 97 -13.95 -13.44 2.78
N PHE A 98 -13.52 -14.69 2.78
CA PHE A 98 -14.03 -15.70 1.86
C PHE A 98 -15.40 -16.20 2.32
N LEU A 99 -16.40 -16.08 1.44
CA LEU A 99 -17.78 -16.47 1.72
C LEU A 99 -18.03 -17.92 1.32
N ALA A 100 -19.10 -18.50 1.87
CA ALA A 100 -19.48 -19.90 1.59
C ALA A 100 -19.90 -20.17 0.14
N ASP A 101 -20.29 -19.11 -0.61
CA ASP A 101 -20.65 -19.18 -2.02
C ASP A 101 -19.43 -19.02 -2.96
N GLY A 102 -18.21 -18.95 -2.39
CA GLY A 102 -16.95 -18.83 -3.14
C GLY A 102 -16.55 -17.39 -3.47
N ARG A 103 -17.39 -16.39 -3.15
CA ARG A 103 -17.02 -14.98 -3.37
C ARG A 103 -16.13 -14.46 -2.26
N VAL A 104 -15.44 -13.37 -2.58
CA VAL A 104 -14.60 -12.61 -1.64
C VAL A 104 -15.31 -11.30 -1.29
N ASP A 105 -15.46 -11.04 0.00
CA ASP A 105 -15.97 -9.78 0.55
C ASP A 105 -14.83 -8.95 1.12
N SER A 106 -14.94 -7.64 0.99
CA SER A 106 -14.12 -6.64 1.69
C SER A 106 -14.98 -5.96 2.75
N PRO A 107 -15.07 -6.54 3.96
CA PRO A 107 -16.00 -6.06 4.98
C PRO A 107 -15.64 -4.66 5.48
N ARG A 108 -16.67 -3.82 5.73
CA ARG A 108 -16.47 -2.45 6.21
C ARG A 108 -16.43 -2.42 7.75
N GLU A 109 -15.51 -3.20 8.31
CA GLU A 109 -15.41 -3.40 9.77
C GLU A 109 -14.45 -2.43 10.47
N ASN A 110 -13.56 -1.77 9.69
CA ASN A 110 -12.62 -0.79 10.23
C ASN A 110 -12.58 0.47 9.35
N ASP A 111 -13.72 1.13 9.21
CA ASP A 111 -13.81 2.41 8.48
C ASP A 111 -12.80 3.46 8.99
N PRO A 112 -12.51 3.60 10.31
CA PRO A 112 -11.49 4.54 10.77
C PRO A 112 -10.09 4.29 10.20
N LEU A 113 -9.68 3.03 9.97
CA LEU A 113 -8.41 2.72 9.30
C LEU A 113 -8.47 3.10 7.81
N MET A 114 -9.58 2.77 7.14
CA MET A 114 -9.73 3.03 5.71
C MET A 114 -9.84 4.53 5.43
N GLU A 115 -10.48 5.30 6.30
CA GLU A 115 -10.48 6.76 6.28
C GLU A 115 -9.06 7.34 6.43
N LEU A 116 -8.25 6.78 7.34
CA LEU A 116 -6.85 7.17 7.50
C LEU A 116 -6.02 6.88 6.25
N LEU A 117 -6.25 5.74 5.60
CA LEU A 117 -5.54 5.34 4.36
C LEU A 117 -6.07 6.07 3.11
N GLY A 118 -7.26 6.67 3.18
CA GLY A 118 -7.93 7.36 2.07
C GLY A 118 -8.65 6.44 1.10
N SER A 119 -8.59 5.12 1.27
CA SER A 119 -9.29 4.15 0.44
C SER A 119 -9.48 2.81 1.13
N GLN A 120 -10.43 2.03 0.61
CA GLN A 120 -10.57 0.61 0.93
C GLN A 120 -10.61 -0.19 -0.37
N PHE A 121 -9.78 -1.22 -0.47
CA PHE A 121 -9.87 -2.23 -1.52
C PHE A 121 -11.24 -2.92 -1.49
N LEU A 122 -11.84 -3.09 -2.65
CA LEU A 122 -13.12 -3.82 -2.78
C LEU A 122 -13.00 -5.03 -3.70
N SER A 123 -12.27 -4.89 -4.82
CA SER A 123 -12.10 -5.97 -5.77
C SER A 123 -10.96 -5.69 -6.75
N HIS A 124 -10.62 -6.68 -7.57
CA HIS A 124 -9.75 -6.55 -8.73
C HIS A 124 -10.23 -7.49 -9.87
N PRO A 125 -10.03 -7.12 -11.14
CA PRO A 125 -10.19 -8.05 -12.25
C PRO A 125 -9.11 -9.14 -12.19
N PRO A 126 -9.20 -10.20 -13.01
CA PRO A 126 -8.10 -11.13 -13.21
C PRO A 126 -6.80 -10.38 -13.52
N ILE A 127 -5.67 -10.85 -12.98
CA ILE A 127 -4.36 -10.23 -13.22
C ILE A 127 -4.07 -10.23 -14.72
N ALA A 128 -3.79 -9.07 -15.24
CA ALA A 128 -3.49 -8.85 -16.65
C ALA A 128 -2.71 -7.54 -16.81
N PRO A 129 -1.97 -7.38 -17.92
CA PRO A 129 -1.29 -6.12 -18.20
C PRO A 129 -2.26 -4.93 -18.32
N TYR A 130 -1.93 -3.81 -17.66
CA TYR A 130 -2.63 -2.55 -17.82
C TYR A 130 -1.67 -1.35 -17.83
N LEU A 131 -2.12 -0.27 -18.47
CA LEU A 131 -1.37 0.98 -18.57
C LEU A 131 -1.56 1.81 -17.31
N VAL A 132 -0.46 2.30 -16.75
CA VAL A 132 -0.43 3.27 -15.66
C VAL A 132 0.03 4.60 -16.23
N GLU A 133 -0.72 5.67 -15.94
CA GLU A 133 -0.48 7.00 -16.49
C GLU A 133 -0.32 8.04 -15.36
N PRO A 134 0.60 9.01 -15.50
CA PRO A 134 0.70 10.13 -14.57
C PRO A 134 -0.55 11.03 -14.63
N SER A 135 -1.11 11.35 -13.45
CA SER A 135 -2.19 12.33 -13.30
C SER A 135 -1.67 13.73 -13.02
N ASP A 136 -0.52 13.84 -12.36
CA ASP A 136 0.21 15.08 -12.08
C ASP A 136 1.69 14.89 -12.43
N PRO A 137 2.07 14.98 -13.72
CA PRO A 137 3.42 14.64 -14.18
C PRO A 137 4.52 15.57 -13.66
N GLU A 138 4.16 16.74 -13.14
CA GLU A 138 5.13 17.70 -12.58
C GLU A 138 5.41 17.45 -11.08
N HIS A 139 4.61 16.62 -10.42
CA HIS A 139 4.80 16.34 -9.00
C HIS A 139 6.10 15.55 -8.77
N PRO A 140 6.95 15.92 -7.78
CA PRO A 140 8.27 15.29 -7.55
C PRO A 140 8.25 13.77 -7.41
N LEU A 141 7.16 13.20 -6.86
CA LEU A 141 7.00 11.75 -6.72
C LEU A 141 6.94 11.01 -8.06
N VAL A 142 6.47 11.65 -9.14
CA VAL A 142 6.26 11.01 -10.44
C VAL A 142 6.92 11.75 -11.60
N GLN A 143 7.55 12.91 -11.35
CA GLN A 143 8.21 13.71 -12.39
C GLN A 143 9.21 12.88 -13.21
N GLY A 144 9.08 12.94 -14.54
CA GLY A 144 9.92 12.18 -15.46
C GLY A 144 9.57 10.69 -15.59
N ILE A 145 8.55 10.20 -14.88
CA ILE A 145 7.97 8.89 -15.13
C ILE A 145 6.87 9.06 -16.18
N GLY A 146 7.07 8.50 -17.37
CA GLY A 146 6.06 8.45 -18.40
C GLY A 146 5.03 7.35 -18.16
N PRO A 147 4.04 7.17 -19.05
CA PRO A 147 3.15 6.02 -19.02
C PRO A 147 3.94 4.70 -19.10
N PHE A 148 3.56 3.70 -18.30
CA PHE A 148 4.21 2.39 -18.29
C PHE A 148 3.18 1.28 -18.10
N THR A 149 3.51 0.07 -18.52
CA THR A 149 2.62 -1.10 -18.39
C THR A 149 3.11 -1.99 -17.25
N VAL A 150 2.16 -2.44 -16.44
CA VAL A 150 2.40 -3.42 -15.38
C VAL A 150 1.49 -4.64 -15.58
N ASP A 151 1.95 -5.80 -15.12
CA ASP A 151 1.17 -7.03 -15.03
C ASP A 151 0.89 -7.27 -13.54
N ASP A 152 -0.14 -6.60 -13.00
CA ASP A 152 -0.38 -6.50 -11.56
C ASP A 152 -1.87 -6.64 -11.22
N GLU A 153 -2.20 -6.74 -9.93
CA GLU A 153 -3.58 -6.62 -9.45
C GLU A 153 -4.05 -5.17 -9.57
N LEU A 154 -4.99 -4.91 -10.48
CA LEU A 154 -5.61 -3.60 -10.60
C LEU A 154 -6.62 -3.40 -9.47
N TYR A 155 -6.28 -2.60 -8.47
CA TYR A 155 -7.15 -2.34 -7.33
C TYR A 155 -8.33 -1.43 -7.69
N LEU A 156 -9.53 -1.93 -7.45
CA LEU A 156 -10.78 -1.21 -7.52
C LEU A 156 -11.21 -0.92 -6.08
N SER A 157 -11.21 0.34 -5.72
CA SER A 157 -11.32 0.77 -4.33
C SER A 157 -12.44 1.78 -4.12
N ARG A 158 -13.05 1.73 -2.94
CA ARG A 158 -13.85 2.83 -2.40
C ARG A 158 -12.88 3.93 -1.94
N LEU A 159 -13.04 5.14 -2.46
CA LEU A 159 -12.25 6.29 -2.06
C LEU A 159 -12.90 7.00 -0.86
N LEU A 160 -12.09 7.48 0.07
CA LEU A 160 -12.52 8.09 1.33
C LEU A 160 -11.72 9.37 1.58
N GLY A 161 -12.42 10.49 1.68
CA GLY A 161 -11.79 11.79 1.85
C GLY A 161 -11.18 12.36 0.56
N GLU A 162 -10.27 13.30 0.69
CA GLU A 162 -9.60 13.97 -0.42
C GLU A 162 -8.33 13.19 -0.81
N GLN A 163 -8.11 12.99 -2.11
CA GLN A 163 -6.89 12.42 -2.65
C GLN A 163 -6.31 13.33 -3.73
N HIS A 164 -4.99 13.57 -3.65
CA HIS A 164 -4.22 14.11 -4.75
C HIS A 164 -3.68 12.96 -5.59
N LEU A 165 -4.32 12.72 -6.73
CA LEU A 165 -4.01 11.59 -7.60
C LEU A 165 -2.70 11.84 -8.36
N LEU A 166 -1.73 10.93 -8.21
CA LEU A 166 -0.41 11.00 -8.86
C LEU A 166 -0.29 10.06 -10.06
N LEU A 167 -0.79 8.82 -9.91
CA LEU A 167 -0.85 7.83 -10.98
C LEU A 167 -2.22 7.20 -11.02
N HIS A 168 -2.69 6.90 -12.22
CA HIS A 168 -3.96 6.22 -12.41
C HIS A 168 -3.91 5.23 -13.59
N THR A 169 -4.93 4.41 -13.65
CA THR A 169 -5.33 3.64 -14.83
C THR A 169 -6.81 3.85 -15.09
N ARG A 170 -7.34 3.30 -16.19
CA ARG A 170 -8.78 3.26 -16.49
C ARG A 170 -9.22 1.82 -16.68
N TRP A 171 -10.33 1.49 -16.07
CA TRP A 171 -10.92 0.17 -16.21
C TRP A 171 -12.42 0.19 -15.89
N THR A 172 -13.18 -0.50 -16.70
CA THR A 172 -14.62 -0.75 -16.52
C THR A 172 -14.89 -2.22 -16.71
N GLY A 173 -15.89 -2.76 -16.02
CA GLY A 173 -16.26 -4.16 -16.19
C GLY A 173 -16.86 -4.77 -14.93
N THR A 174 -16.75 -6.08 -14.83
CA THR A 174 -17.23 -6.84 -13.67
C THR A 174 -16.13 -7.70 -13.07
N THR A 175 -16.20 -7.90 -11.74
CA THR A 175 -15.27 -8.74 -10.96
C THR A 175 -16.08 -9.81 -10.21
N PRO A 176 -16.63 -10.83 -10.87
CA PRO A 176 -17.67 -11.72 -10.33
C PRO A 176 -17.24 -12.55 -9.12
N VAL A 177 -15.93 -12.67 -8.89
CA VAL A 177 -15.38 -13.35 -7.69
C VAL A 177 -15.60 -12.53 -6.42
N PHE A 178 -15.86 -11.23 -6.55
CA PHE A 178 -16.02 -10.32 -5.40
C PHE A 178 -17.49 -9.97 -5.15
N VAL A 179 -17.81 -9.53 -3.94
CA VAL A 179 -19.13 -9.02 -3.57
C VAL A 179 -19.39 -7.68 -4.25
N ASP A 180 -18.43 -6.76 -4.17
CA ASP A 180 -18.44 -5.49 -4.90
C ASP A 180 -17.90 -5.74 -6.32
N ASN A 181 -18.80 -6.07 -7.25
CA ASN A 181 -18.40 -6.67 -8.53
C ASN A 181 -18.75 -5.85 -9.78
N GLU A 182 -19.42 -4.71 -9.66
CA GLU A 182 -19.85 -3.90 -10.81
C GLU A 182 -19.11 -2.56 -10.83
N TRP A 183 -18.40 -2.31 -11.94
CA TRP A 183 -17.58 -1.10 -12.15
C TRP A 183 -17.87 -0.51 -13.53
N PRO A 184 -19.06 0.05 -13.74
CA PRO A 184 -19.50 0.53 -15.06
C PRO A 184 -18.89 1.88 -15.43
N GLU A 185 -18.42 2.67 -14.44
CA GLU A 185 -17.97 4.04 -14.66
C GLU A 185 -16.56 4.08 -15.24
N ASP A 186 -16.39 4.82 -16.36
CA ASP A 186 -15.08 5.11 -16.95
C ASP A 186 -14.44 6.31 -16.23
N GLU A 187 -13.86 6.04 -15.10
CA GLU A 187 -13.18 7.01 -14.26
C GLU A 187 -11.73 6.57 -13.95
N PRO A 188 -10.84 7.51 -13.56
CA PRO A 188 -9.50 7.16 -13.13
C PRO A 188 -9.53 6.24 -11.89
N ARG A 189 -8.87 5.09 -11.98
CA ARG A 189 -8.63 4.17 -10.86
C ARG A 189 -7.26 4.50 -10.28
N PRO A 190 -7.17 4.92 -9.01
CA PRO A 190 -5.91 5.33 -8.41
C PRO A 190 -4.89 4.19 -8.38
N CYS A 191 -3.68 4.46 -8.91
CA CYS A 191 -2.51 3.60 -8.72
C CYS A 191 -1.56 4.21 -7.68
N MET A 192 -1.49 5.55 -7.57
CA MET A 192 -0.72 6.25 -6.54
C MET A 192 -1.41 7.57 -6.20
N TYR A 193 -1.52 7.88 -4.91
CA TYR A 193 -2.11 9.14 -4.44
C TYR A 193 -1.52 9.59 -3.11
N LEU A 194 -1.63 10.88 -2.83
CA LEU A 194 -1.45 11.50 -1.53
C LEU A 194 -2.81 11.73 -0.87
N HIS A 195 -2.91 11.44 0.41
CA HIS A 195 -4.10 11.65 1.21
C HIS A 195 -3.74 12.43 2.49
N PRO A 196 -4.15 13.70 2.62
CA PRO A 196 -3.88 14.49 3.82
C PRO A 196 -4.71 13.97 4.99
N PHE A 197 -4.10 13.87 6.16
CA PHE A 197 -4.78 13.47 7.38
C PHE A 197 -4.26 14.27 8.60
N GLY A 198 -5.00 15.27 9.03
CA GLY A 198 -4.54 16.21 10.05
C GLY A 198 -3.34 17.03 9.59
N ALA A 199 -2.25 17.01 10.34
CA ALA A 199 -0.99 17.65 9.96
C ALA A 199 -0.04 16.70 9.20
N GLY A 200 -0.38 15.41 9.10
CA GLY A 200 0.40 14.39 8.38
C GLY A 200 -0.25 14.01 7.05
N GLU A 201 0.28 12.95 6.46
CA GLU A 201 -0.11 12.56 5.12
C GLU A 201 0.19 11.08 4.85
N VAL A 202 -0.69 10.42 4.12
CA VAL A 202 -0.49 9.07 3.61
C VAL A 202 -0.16 9.15 2.13
N LEU A 203 0.97 8.57 1.72
CA LEU A 203 1.26 8.23 0.35
C LEU A 203 0.83 6.77 0.13
N TYR A 204 -0.09 6.55 -0.78
CA TYR A 204 -0.56 5.20 -1.10
C TYR A 204 -0.15 4.81 -2.52
N LEU A 205 0.47 3.65 -2.68
CA LEU A 205 0.82 3.02 -3.96
C LEU A 205 0.15 1.65 -4.03
N THR A 206 -0.87 1.50 -4.86
CA THR A 206 -1.67 0.27 -4.97
C THR A 206 -0.97 -0.84 -5.72
N LEU A 207 0.03 -0.51 -6.54
CA LEU A 207 0.87 -1.48 -7.23
C LEU A 207 1.70 -2.31 -6.24
N GLY A 208 2.15 -3.49 -6.68
CA GLY A 208 3.11 -4.27 -5.90
C GLY A 208 2.63 -5.68 -5.56
N HIS A 209 1.69 -6.24 -6.32
CA HIS A 209 1.32 -7.65 -6.18
C HIS A 209 2.54 -8.55 -6.30
N CYS A 210 2.66 -9.51 -5.39
CA CYS A 210 3.56 -10.65 -5.53
C CYS A 210 3.00 -11.84 -4.78
N ARG A 211 3.07 -13.03 -5.39
CA ARG A 211 2.57 -14.27 -4.82
C ARG A 211 3.52 -15.42 -5.15
N GLY A 212 3.93 -16.16 -4.13
CA GLY A 212 4.66 -17.41 -4.28
C GLY A 212 3.68 -18.59 -4.34
N LYS A 213 4.23 -19.75 -4.65
CA LYS A 213 3.44 -20.97 -4.86
C LYS A 213 2.52 -21.36 -3.69
N TYR A 214 2.85 -20.97 -2.46
CA TYR A 214 2.15 -21.44 -1.26
C TYR A 214 1.38 -20.34 -0.52
N ASP A 215 1.28 -19.14 -1.09
CA ASP A 215 0.68 -17.99 -0.38
C ASP A 215 -0.86 -18.02 -0.38
N MET A 216 -1.48 -18.79 -1.30
CA MET A 216 -2.92 -18.94 -1.40
C MET A 216 -3.48 -20.16 -0.64
N GLN A 217 -2.96 -20.48 0.53
CA GLN A 217 -3.53 -21.56 1.35
C GLN A 217 -5.00 -21.30 1.72
N PRO A 218 -5.93 -22.27 1.60
CA PRO A 218 -5.71 -23.64 1.11
C PRO A 218 -5.86 -23.82 -0.42
N LEU A 219 -5.99 -22.75 -1.21
CA LEU A 219 -6.32 -22.74 -2.65
C LEU A 219 -5.07 -22.84 -3.55
N ILE A 220 -4.02 -23.53 -3.10
CA ILE A 220 -2.72 -23.59 -3.84
C ILE A 220 -2.80 -24.29 -5.18
N GLU A 221 -3.72 -25.24 -5.36
CA GLU A 221 -3.91 -25.94 -6.62
C GLU A 221 -4.61 -25.07 -7.68
N GLU A 222 -5.34 -24.05 -7.23
CA GLU A 222 -6.05 -23.10 -8.07
C GLU A 222 -5.16 -21.91 -8.46
N TYR A 223 -4.12 -21.64 -7.67
CA TYR A 223 -3.17 -20.53 -7.86
C TYR A 223 -1.71 -21.02 -7.80
N PRO A 224 -1.29 -21.91 -8.72
CA PRO A 224 0.02 -22.55 -8.65
C PRO A 224 1.18 -21.67 -9.13
N GLU A 225 0.90 -20.57 -9.81
CA GLU A 225 1.91 -19.73 -10.46
C GLU A 225 2.56 -18.77 -9.47
N VAL A 226 3.83 -18.49 -9.71
CA VAL A 226 4.56 -17.42 -9.01
C VAL A 226 4.37 -16.12 -9.76
N GLU A 227 3.84 -15.12 -9.09
CA GLU A 227 3.57 -13.80 -9.63
C GLU A 227 4.47 -12.77 -8.94
N LEU A 228 5.00 -11.83 -9.71
CA LEU A 228 5.85 -10.77 -9.19
C LEU A 228 5.34 -9.37 -9.58
N GLY A 229 4.18 -9.28 -10.24
CA GLY A 229 3.52 -8.01 -10.52
C GLY A 229 4.45 -6.90 -10.97
N SER A 230 4.26 -5.74 -10.41
CA SER A 230 5.09 -4.54 -10.65
C SER A 230 6.55 -4.68 -10.19
N TRP A 231 6.90 -5.67 -9.38
CA TRP A 231 8.30 -5.91 -8.98
C TRP A 231 9.24 -6.29 -10.12
N LYS A 232 8.71 -6.50 -11.34
CA LYS A 232 9.50 -6.69 -12.57
C LYS A 232 9.79 -5.36 -13.30
N THR A 233 9.23 -4.25 -12.83
CA THR A 233 9.15 -2.98 -13.54
C THR A 233 10.11 -1.96 -12.91
N PRO A 234 11.06 -1.38 -13.65
CA PRO A 234 12.01 -0.40 -13.10
C PRO A 234 11.32 0.86 -12.57
N GLU A 235 10.22 1.30 -13.19
CA GLU A 235 9.41 2.44 -12.75
C GLU A 235 8.85 2.20 -11.33
N TYR A 236 8.43 0.99 -11.02
CA TYR A 236 7.94 0.65 -9.68
C TYR A 236 9.03 0.79 -8.62
N TYR A 237 10.25 0.30 -8.89
CA TYR A 237 11.38 0.48 -7.96
C TYR A 237 11.75 1.96 -7.78
N GLU A 238 11.65 2.77 -8.84
CA GLU A 238 11.87 4.22 -8.72
C GLU A 238 10.77 4.88 -7.88
N LEU A 239 9.51 4.50 -8.04
CA LEU A 239 8.40 4.97 -7.21
C LEU A 239 8.61 4.60 -5.73
N LEU A 240 9.07 3.40 -5.44
CA LEU A 240 9.42 2.98 -4.07
C LEU A 240 10.54 3.84 -3.47
N ARG A 241 11.63 4.10 -4.23
CA ARG A 241 12.72 4.98 -3.78
C ARG A 241 12.24 6.40 -3.51
N ARG A 242 11.39 6.93 -4.39
CA ARG A 242 10.80 8.27 -4.20
C ARG A 242 9.86 8.32 -3.01
N GLY A 243 9.02 7.31 -2.82
CA GLY A 243 8.14 7.18 -1.65
C GLY A 243 8.93 7.14 -0.34
N ILE A 244 10.04 6.41 -0.30
CA ILE A 244 10.96 6.39 0.85
C ILE A 244 11.54 7.78 1.10
N ARG A 245 12.07 8.46 0.07
CA ARG A 245 12.62 9.82 0.20
C ARG A 245 11.56 10.84 0.62
N TRP A 246 10.34 10.71 0.09
CA TRP A 246 9.21 11.53 0.52
C TRP A 246 8.91 11.34 2.02
N ALA A 247 8.85 10.10 2.49
CA ALA A 247 8.62 9.80 3.89
C ALA A 247 9.73 10.35 4.81
N MET A 248 10.98 10.33 4.33
CA MET A 248 12.14 10.95 5.01
C MET A 248 12.14 12.49 4.97
N GLY A 249 11.31 13.14 4.14
CA GLY A 249 11.34 14.59 3.93
C GLY A 249 12.56 15.07 3.12
N THR A 250 13.07 14.23 2.19
CA THR A 250 14.26 14.49 1.37
C THR A 250 13.99 14.42 -0.13
N LEU A 251 12.73 14.38 -0.52
CA LEU A 251 12.31 14.42 -1.93
C LEU A 251 12.17 15.86 -2.40
#